data_7378fe08825b990e38b859d92984e600
#
_entry.id   7378fe08825b990e38b859d92984e600
#
_cell.length_a   1.000
_cell.length_b   1.000
_cell.length_c   1.000
_cell.angle_alpha   90.00
_cell.angle_beta   90.00
_cell.angle_gamma   90.00
#
_symmetry.space_group_name_H-M   'P 1'
#
loop_
_entity.id
_entity.type
_entity.pdbx_description
1 polymer ?
#
loop_
_entity_poly.entity_id
_entity_poly.type
_entity_poly.pdbx_seq_one_letter_code
_entity_poly.pdbx_strand_id
1 'polypeptide(L)'
;MIERWIFCLSVVICAALMPASVFAADGVPENAADGDPCGGIRPCDLGGTFTINEMLQQKPYPIRGVCESRCFWQAVVTNSCFERNAIIDIHAPVDPTTGKLNRLAADILISETKSPGIQRYLKDSGAAYRVSFTRLTGRDLIDMGAPACH
;
A
#
# COMPACT_ATOMS: atom_id res chain seq x y z
N MET A 1 13.15 13.42 -71.13
CA MET A 1 11.74 13.56 -70.77
C MET A 1 11.49 12.57 -69.67
N ILE A 2 11.46 13.04 -68.44
CA ILE A 2 11.32 12.22 -67.21
C ILE A 2 10.10 12.77 -66.51
N GLU A 3 9.00 12.02 -66.56
CA GLU A 3 7.76 12.37 -65.87
C GLU A 3 7.91 12.01 -64.40
N ARG A 4 7.77 13.02 -63.52
CA ARG A 4 7.74 12.87 -62.06
C ARG A 4 6.29 12.61 -61.65
N TRP A 5 6.00 11.38 -61.21
CA TRP A 5 4.75 11.06 -60.55
C TRP A 5 4.83 11.45 -59.08
N ILE A 6 4.03 12.42 -58.69
CA ILE A 6 3.86 12.85 -57.31
C ILE A 6 2.74 11.99 -56.71
N PHE A 7 3.09 11.02 -55.85
CA PHE A 7 2.10 10.31 -55.02
C PHE A 7 1.75 11.17 -53.82
N CYS A 8 0.55 11.74 -53.84
CA CYS A 8 -0.07 12.33 -52.65
C CYS A 8 -0.54 11.21 -51.75
N LEU A 9 0.19 10.97 -50.66
CA LEU A 9 -0.23 10.04 -49.58
C LEU A 9 -1.12 10.82 -48.61
N SER A 10 -2.44 10.71 -48.78
CA SER A 10 -3.40 11.23 -47.80
C SER A 10 -3.39 10.33 -46.58
N VAL A 11 -2.74 10.77 -45.50
CA VAL A 11 -2.85 10.13 -44.20
C VAL A 11 -4.17 10.56 -43.57
N VAL A 12 -5.16 9.71 -43.65
CA VAL A 12 -6.40 9.85 -42.88
C VAL A 12 -6.09 9.49 -41.43
N ILE A 13 -5.97 10.50 -40.58
CA ILE A 13 -5.88 10.29 -39.12
C ILE A 13 -7.30 10.01 -38.62
N CYS A 14 -7.63 8.74 -38.47
CA CYS A 14 -8.80 8.31 -37.69
C CYS A 14 -8.49 8.56 -36.22
N ALA A 15 -8.88 9.73 -35.72
CA ALA A 15 -8.95 9.97 -34.29
C ALA A 15 -10.09 9.11 -33.72
N ALA A 16 -9.75 7.90 -33.27
CA ALA A 16 -10.64 7.10 -32.45
C ALA A 16 -10.86 7.82 -31.12
N LEU A 17 -12.01 8.47 -31.01
CA LEU A 17 -12.58 8.91 -29.74
C LEU A 17 -12.88 7.66 -28.91
N MET A 18 -11.92 7.24 -28.11
CA MET A 18 -12.21 6.27 -27.05
C MET A 18 -13.05 6.99 -26.00
N PRO A 19 -14.24 6.45 -25.65
CA PRO A 19 -14.96 6.98 -24.51
C PRO A 19 -14.07 6.74 -23.29
N ALA A 20 -13.79 7.81 -22.55
CA ALA A 20 -13.22 7.71 -21.23
C ALA A 20 -14.19 6.85 -20.39
N SER A 21 -13.84 5.59 -20.22
CA SER A 21 -14.51 4.73 -19.25
C SER A 21 -14.23 5.36 -17.91
N VAL A 22 -15.21 6.12 -17.41
CA VAL A 22 -15.29 6.52 -16.03
C VAL A 22 -15.39 5.20 -15.26
N PHE A 23 -14.27 4.73 -14.72
CA PHE A 23 -14.29 3.77 -13.65
C PHE A 23 -15.01 4.48 -12.50
N ALA A 24 -16.30 4.25 -12.41
CA ALA A 24 -17.04 4.49 -11.20
C ALA A 24 -16.28 3.73 -10.12
N ALA A 25 -15.68 4.45 -9.21
CA ALA A 25 -15.22 3.89 -7.94
C ALA A 25 -16.50 3.35 -7.29
N ASP A 26 -16.68 2.04 -7.38
CA ASP A 26 -17.77 1.35 -6.69
C ASP A 26 -17.66 1.71 -5.22
N GLY A 27 -18.75 2.30 -4.73
CA GLY A 27 -18.82 2.97 -3.46
C GLY A 27 -18.33 2.07 -2.34
N VAL A 28 -17.31 2.54 -1.65
CA VAL A 28 -17.06 2.17 -0.27
C VAL A 28 -18.36 2.46 0.48
N PRO A 29 -18.97 1.50 1.17
CA PRO A 29 -20.23 1.74 1.87
C PRO A 29 -20.05 2.89 2.85
N GLU A 30 -20.85 3.93 2.68
CA GLU A 30 -20.89 5.18 3.45
C GLU A 30 -21.28 4.98 4.92
N ASN A 31 -21.34 3.73 5.39
CA ASN A 31 -21.74 3.31 6.73
C ASN A 31 -20.60 2.77 7.60
N ALA A 32 -19.34 3.03 7.24
CA ALA A 32 -18.23 2.78 8.16
C ALA A 32 -18.09 3.92 9.20
N ALA A 33 -19.22 4.45 9.69
CA ALA A 33 -19.23 5.56 10.64
C ALA A 33 -18.66 5.22 12.03
N ASP A 34 -18.45 3.93 12.33
CA ASP A 34 -17.88 3.49 13.62
C ASP A 34 -16.62 2.62 13.48
N GLY A 35 -16.03 2.58 12.33
CA GLY A 35 -14.84 1.76 12.08
C GLY A 35 -14.05 2.30 10.90
N ASP A 36 -13.59 3.56 10.96
CA ASP A 36 -12.57 4.02 10.04
C ASP A 36 -11.34 3.12 10.24
N PRO A 37 -11.06 2.18 9.32
CA PRO A 37 -9.98 1.21 9.48
C PRO A 37 -8.61 1.88 9.61
N CYS A 38 -8.55 3.18 9.35
CA CYS A 38 -7.33 3.97 9.40
C CYS A 38 -7.40 5.12 10.42
N GLY A 39 -8.37 5.13 11.35
CA GLY A 39 -8.40 6.08 12.48
C GLY A 39 -8.58 7.55 12.08
N GLY A 40 -9.35 7.84 11.03
CA GLY A 40 -9.63 9.21 10.58
C GLY A 40 -8.51 9.87 9.75
N ILE A 41 -7.37 9.23 9.66
CA ILE A 41 -6.31 9.62 8.72
C ILE A 41 -6.36 8.60 7.60
N ARG A 42 -6.87 8.99 6.44
CA ARG A 42 -7.08 8.12 5.28
C ARG A 42 -5.78 7.70 4.55
N PRO A 43 -4.89 6.86 5.11
CA PRO A 43 -3.83 6.25 4.32
C PRO A 43 -4.35 5.11 3.46
N CYS A 44 -5.53 4.55 3.81
CA CYS A 44 -6.11 3.40 3.10
C CYS A 44 -6.76 3.79 1.77
N ASP A 45 -7.24 5.02 1.61
CA ASP A 45 -7.83 5.55 0.38
C ASP A 45 -6.80 5.89 -0.72
N LEU A 46 -5.54 5.75 -0.40
CA LEU A 46 -4.50 6.18 -1.31
C LEU A 46 -4.12 5.03 -2.23
N GLY A 47 -4.93 4.75 -3.23
CA GLY A 47 -4.58 3.93 -4.38
C GLY A 47 -3.37 4.43 -5.18
N GLY A 48 -2.55 5.30 -4.57
CA GLY A 48 -1.32 5.84 -5.12
C GLY A 48 -0.10 5.03 -4.72
N THR A 49 0.86 4.93 -5.63
CA THR A 49 2.21 4.48 -5.34
C THR A 49 2.90 5.50 -4.44
N PHE A 50 2.99 5.22 -3.14
CA PHE A 50 3.86 6.00 -2.26
C PHE A 50 5.27 5.45 -2.29
N THR A 51 6.22 6.34 -2.29
CA THR A 51 7.62 5.98 -2.10
C THR A 51 7.88 5.64 -0.63
N ILE A 52 8.92 4.84 -0.37
CA ILE A 52 9.36 4.55 1.00
C ILE A 52 9.65 5.86 1.75
N ASN A 53 10.24 6.86 1.08
CA ASN A 53 10.53 8.16 1.68
C ASN A 53 9.25 8.87 2.17
N GLU A 54 8.18 8.84 1.42
CA GLU A 54 6.91 9.41 1.85
C GLU A 54 6.34 8.68 3.06
N MET A 55 6.48 7.36 3.14
CA MET A 55 6.08 6.60 4.31
C MET A 55 6.89 6.99 5.55
N LEU A 56 8.20 7.14 5.43
CA LEU A 56 9.09 7.51 6.54
C LEU A 56 8.85 8.94 7.05
N GLN A 57 8.29 9.82 6.25
CA GLN A 57 7.99 11.22 6.63
C GLN A 57 6.62 11.38 7.30
N GLN A 58 5.80 10.33 7.33
CA GLN A 58 4.50 10.39 7.99
C GLN A 58 4.63 10.46 9.50
N LYS A 59 3.64 11.10 10.16
CA LYS A 59 3.56 11.12 11.62
C LYS A 59 2.94 9.83 12.14
N PRO A 60 3.29 9.39 13.36
CA PRO A 60 2.59 8.29 14.03
C PRO A 60 1.10 8.59 14.18
N TYR A 61 0.27 7.56 14.06
CA TYR A 61 -1.19 7.64 14.22
C TYR A 61 -1.74 6.37 14.88
N PRO A 62 -2.90 6.42 15.53
CA PRO A 62 -3.48 5.24 16.15
C PRO A 62 -4.02 4.27 15.10
N ILE A 63 -3.67 2.99 15.23
CA ILE A 63 -4.17 1.91 14.39
C ILE A 63 -5.37 1.26 15.08
N ARG A 64 -6.54 1.36 14.43
CA ARG A 64 -7.83 0.81 14.86
C ARG A 64 -8.43 -0.02 13.73
N GLY A 65 -9.29 -0.97 14.08
CA GLY A 65 -9.98 -1.80 13.07
C GLY A 65 -9.00 -2.61 12.22
N VAL A 66 -9.15 -2.56 10.89
CA VAL A 66 -8.34 -3.37 9.95
C VAL A 66 -7.22 -2.51 9.35
N CYS A 67 -6.00 -3.00 9.43
CA CYS A 67 -4.80 -2.36 8.89
C CYS A 67 -4.08 -3.32 7.96
N GLU A 68 -4.24 -3.11 6.66
CA GLU A 68 -3.72 -4.00 5.63
C GLU A 68 -2.52 -3.40 4.90
N SER A 69 -1.61 -4.27 4.49
CA SER A 69 -0.58 -3.94 3.51
C SER A 69 0.22 -2.68 3.86
N ARG A 70 0.00 -1.64 3.10
CA ARG A 70 0.66 -0.35 3.25
C ARG A 70 0.41 0.31 4.61
N CYS A 71 -0.83 0.20 5.15
CA CYS A 71 -1.15 0.67 6.49
C CYS A 71 -0.20 0.06 7.52
N PHE A 72 0.00 -1.26 7.47
CA PHE A 72 0.94 -1.95 8.35
C PHE A 72 2.37 -1.41 8.20
N TRP A 73 2.90 -1.35 6.98
CA TRP A 73 4.26 -0.89 6.75
C TRP A 73 4.48 0.54 7.26
N GLN A 74 3.53 1.43 6.95
CA GLN A 74 3.58 2.80 7.44
C GLN A 74 3.53 2.86 8.96
N ALA A 75 2.65 2.08 9.61
CA ALA A 75 2.51 2.07 11.05
C ALA A 75 3.80 1.65 11.77
N VAL A 76 4.48 0.61 11.28
CA VAL A 76 5.68 0.09 11.96
C VAL A 76 6.93 0.95 11.72
N VAL A 77 7.02 1.66 10.58
CA VAL A 77 8.14 2.57 10.32
C VAL A 77 7.96 3.94 11.01
N THR A 78 6.72 4.36 11.28
CA THR A 78 6.43 5.62 11.99
C THR A 78 6.29 5.46 13.49
N ASN A 79 6.37 4.23 14.01
CA ASN A 79 6.13 3.91 15.41
C ASN A 79 4.71 4.26 15.88
N SER A 80 3.71 4.03 15.04
CA SER A 80 2.30 4.22 15.38
C SER A 80 1.87 3.29 16.51
N CYS A 81 0.86 3.71 17.29
CA CYS A 81 0.30 2.85 18.34
C CYS A 81 -0.79 1.93 17.78
N PHE A 82 -0.97 0.77 18.41
CA PHE A 82 -1.96 -0.22 18.02
C PHE A 82 -3.00 -0.41 19.11
N GLU A 83 -4.27 -0.49 18.73
CA GLU A 83 -5.32 -1.06 19.60
C GLU A 83 -5.19 -2.57 19.62
N ARG A 84 -5.41 -3.20 20.79
CA ARG A 84 -5.22 -4.64 20.99
C ARG A 84 -6.05 -5.50 20.05
N ASN A 85 -7.25 -5.03 19.69
CA ASN A 85 -8.20 -5.72 18.83
C ASN A 85 -8.07 -5.37 17.33
N ALA A 86 -7.14 -4.51 16.97
CA ALA A 86 -6.88 -4.22 15.56
C ALA A 86 -6.50 -5.49 14.81
N ILE A 87 -7.01 -5.63 13.60
CA ILE A 87 -6.66 -6.73 12.68
C ILE A 87 -5.56 -6.23 11.75
N ILE A 88 -4.47 -6.97 11.70
CA ILE A 88 -3.28 -6.57 10.95
C ILE A 88 -3.02 -7.60 9.87
N ASP A 89 -3.17 -7.21 8.62
CA ASP A 89 -2.92 -8.05 7.46
C ASP A 89 -1.62 -7.63 6.76
N ILE A 90 -0.60 -8.45 6.93
CA ILE A 90 0.76 -8.22 6.41
C ILE A 90 0.92 -8.96 5.10
N HIS A 91 1.44 -8.30 4.09
CA HIS A 91 1.99 -8.95 2.91
C HIS A 91 3.21 -8.18 2.39
N ALA A 92 3.96 -8.83 1.52
CA ALA A 92 5.13 -8.23 0.89
C ALA A 92 4.78 -6.96 0.10
N PRO A 93 5.63 -5.94 0.10
CA PRO A 93 5.53 -4.88 -0.88
C PRO A 93 5.68 -5.48 -2.29
N VAL A 94 4.79 -5.07 -3.18
CA VAL A 94 4.79 -5.53 -4.57
C VAL A 94 5.06 -4.37 -5.52
N ASP A 95 5.66 -4.67 -6.64
CA ASP A 95 5.76 -3.74 -7.75
C ASP A 95 4.36 -3.49 -8.32
N PRO A 96 3.89 -2.24 -8.38
CA PRO A 96 2.51 -1.93 -8.76
C PRO A 96 2.21 -2.26 -10.23
N THR A 97 3.24 -2.34 -11.07
CA THR A 97 3.08 -2.63 -12.50
C THR A 97 2.97 -4.13 -12.77
N THR A 98 3.77 -4.93 -12.03
CA THR A 98 3.91 -6.36 -12.30
C THR A 98 3.24 -7.24 -11.25
N GLY A 99 2.84 -6.69 -10.10
CA GLY A 99 2.31 -7.43 -8.95
C GLY A 99 3.32 -8.37 -8.29
N LYS A 100 4.59 -8.31 -8.69
CA LYS A 100 5.64 -9.18 -8.16
C LYS A 100 6.23 -8.60 -6.88
N LEU A 101 6.72 -9.51 -6.03
CA LEU A 101 7.46 -9.16 -4.83
C LEU A 101 8.60 -8.17 -5.13
N ASN A 102 8.61 -7.04 -4.42
CA ASN A 102 9.72 -6.11 -4.39
C ASN A 102 10.57 -6.39 -3.14
N ARG A 103 11.52 -7.31 -3.28
CA ARG A 103 12.38 -7.74 -2.17
C ARG A 103 13.19 -6.58 -1.58
N LEU A 104 13.74 -5.70 -2.40
CA LEU A 104 14.51 -4.55 -1.93
C LEU A 104 13.64 -3.63 -1.05
N ALA A 105 12.41 -3.33 -1.47
CA ALA A 105 11.48 -2.56 -0.67
C ALA A 105 11.15 -3.25 0.66
N ALA A 106 10.96 -4.57 0.66
CA ALA A 106 10.74 -5.35 1.89
C ALA A 106 11.93 -5.23 2.85
N ASP A 107 13.16 -5.40 2.36
CA ASP A 107 14.37 -5.32 3.18
C ASP A 107 14.54 -3.92 3.80
N ILE A 108 14.28 -2.86 3.03
CA ILE A 108 14.31 -1.48 3.53
C ILE A 108 13.25 -1.26 4.61
N LEU A 109 11.99 -1.64 4.36
CA LEU A 109 10.89 -1.45 5.30
C LEU A 109 11.11 -2.24 6.60
N ILE A 110 11.68 -3.44 6.54
CA ILE A 110 12.09 -4.20 7.72
C ILE A 110 13.16 -3.43 8.49
N SER A 111 14.18 -2.88 7.83
CA SER A 111 15.26 -2.15 8.50
C SER A 111 14.79 -0.87 9.16
N GLU A 112 13.77 -0.21 8.59
CA GLU A 112 13.17 1.03 9.11
C GLU A 112 12.10 0.79 10.21
N THR A 113 11.63 -0.44 10.38
CA THR A 113 10.67 -0.81 11.42
C THR A 113 11.22 -0.47 12.80
N LYS A 114 10.47 0.29 13.61
CA LYS A 114 10.97 0.85 14.88
C LYS A 114 11.04 -0.17 16.01
N SER A 115 10.22 -1.23 15.99
CA SER A 115 10.26 -2.29 17.00
C SER A 115 11.21 -3.43 16.60
N PRO A 116 12.26 -3.71 17.39
CA PRO A 116 13.16 -4.84 17.14
C PRO A 116 12.47 -6.21 17.16
N GLY A 117 11.40 -6.36 17.96
CA GLY A 117 10.62 -7.59 18.01
C GLY A 117 9.86 -7.83 16.71
N ILE A 118 9.24 -6.78 16.16
CA ILE A 118 8.56 -6.86 14.86
C ILE A 118 9.56 -7.10 13.73
N GLN A 119 10.71 -6.43 13.74
CA GLN A 119 11.78 -6.68 12.77
C GLN A 119 12.17 -8.16 12.73
N ARG A 120 12.40 -8.74 13.91
CA ARG A 120 12.76 -10.15 14.06
C ARG A 120 11.65 -11.04 13.53
N TYR A 121 10.42 -10.80 13.93
CA TYR A 121 9.27 -11.57 13.46
C TYR A 121 9.16 -11.56 11.93
N LEU A 122 9.27 -10.39 11.30
CA LEU A 122 9.17 -10.25 9.84
C LEU A 122 10.23 -11.04 9.09
N LYS A 123 11.46 -11.08 9.63
CA LYS A 123 12.57 -11.85 9.07
C LYS A 123 12.37 -13.36 9.27
N ASP A 124 12.08 -13.78 10.50
CA ASP A 124 12.07 -15.19 10.90
C ASP A 124 10.85 -15.92 10.32
N SER A 125 9.68 -15.28 10.32
CA SER A 125 8.46 -15.85 9.75
C SER A 125 8.40 -15.80 8.23
N GLY A 126 9.17 -14.90 7.61
CA GLY A 126 9.11 -14.62 6.18
C GLY A 126 7.82 -13.90 5.73
N ALA A 127 7.02 -13.36 6.66
CA ALA A 127 5.77 -12.66 6.35
C ALA A 127 5.98 -11.47 5.41
N ALA A 128 7.12 -10.77 5.55
CA ALA A 128 7.51 -9.64 4.70
C ALA A 128 7.80 -10.01 3.24
N TYR A 129 7.93 -11.29 2.94
CA TYR A 129 8.30 -11.78 1.59
C TYR A 129 7.21 -12.63 0.94
N ARG A 130 6.03 -12.72 1.55
CA ARG A 130 4.87 -13.42 1.00
C ARG A 130 3.90 -12.43 0.38
N VAL A 131 3.43 -12.73 -0.82
CA VAL A 131 2.36 -11.95 -1.48
C VAL A 131 1.00 -12.24 -0.85
N SER A 132 0.81 -13.44 -0.27
CA SER A 132 -0.39 -13.76 0.53
C SER A 132 -0.35 -13.08 1.89
N PHE A 133 -1.52 -12.72 2.39
CA PHE A 133 -1.66 -12.10 3.71
C PHE A 133 -1.25 -13.04 4.85
N THR A 134 -0.54 -12.46 5.80
CA THR A 134 -0.31 -13.05 7.12
C THR A 134 -1.06 -12.20 8.13
N ARG A 135 -2.04 -12.79 8.82
CA ARG A 135 -2.89 -12.07 9.78
C ARG A 135 -2.33 -12.15 11.18
N LEU A 136 -2.26 -10.99 11.82
CA LEU A 136 -1.95 -10.79 13.23
C LEU A 136 -3.02 -9.93 13.88
N THR A 137 -2.93 -9.75 15.20
CA THR A 137 -3.70 -8.76 15.95
C THR A 137 -2.81 -7.63 16.42
N GLY A 138 -3.42 -6.47 16.75
CA GLY A 138 -2.68 -5.39 17.40
C GLY A 138 -2.00 -5.84 18.70
N ARG A 139 -2.61 -6.80 19.42
CA ARG A 139 -2.01 -7.41 20.60
C ARG A 139 -0.68 -8.10 20.28
N ASP A 140 -0.63 -8.88 19.20
CA ASP A 140 0.60 -9.56 18.80
C ASP A 140 1.73 -8.55 18.52
N LEU A 141 1.41 -7.41 17.88
CA LEU A 141 2.39 -6.37 17.63
C LEU A 141 2.84 -5.66 18.91
N ILE A 142 1.92 -5.42 19.85
CA ILE A 142 2.24 -4.84 21.16
C ILE A 142 3.15 -5.78 21.93
N ASP A 143 2.87 -7.07 21.93
CA ASP A 143 3.71 -8.09 22.59
C ASP A 143 5.10 -8.20 21.94
N MET A 144 5.23 -7.83 20.65
CA MET A 144 6.50 -7.67 19.94
C MET A 144 7.15 -6.28 20.13
N GLY A 145 6.58 -5.42 20.98
CA GLY A 145 7.16 -4.12 21.36
C GLY A 145 6.66 -2.91 20.56
N ALA A 146 5.55 -3.01 19.83
CA ALA A 146 4.87 -1.83 19.31
C ALA A 146 4.20 -1.04 20.43
N PRO A 147 4.02 0.30 20.28
CA PRO A 147 3.26 1.10 21.22
C PRO A 147 1.79 0.65 21.28
N ALA A 148 1.25 0.54 22.51
CA ALA A 148 -0.20 0.39 22.71
C ALA A 148 -0.85 1.79 22.66
N CYS A 149 -2.04 1.89 22.02
CA CYS A 149 -2.85 3.11 22.12
C CYS A 149 -3.50 3.20 23.52
N HIS A 150 -3.62 4.42 24.02
CA HIS A 150 -4.23 4.74 25.33
C HIS A 150 -5.63 5.31 25.17
#